data_3c6074b149bb5dd29745072f67232079
#
_entry.id   3c6074b149bb5dd29745072f67232079
#
_cell.length_a   1.000
_cell.length_b   1.000
_cell.length_c   1.000
_cell.angle_alpha   90.00
_cell.angle_beta   90.00
_cell.angle_gamma   90.00
#
_symmetry.space_group_name_H-M   'P 1'
#
loop_
_entity.id
_entity.type
_entity.pdbx_description
1 polymer ?
#
loop_
_entity_poly.entity_id
_entity_poly.type
_entity_poly.pdbx_seq_one_letter_code
_entity_poly.pdbx_strand_id
1 'polypeptide(L)'
;MSIIYDVIIKNGNCFINNSLTKNLTIIPGAIDTQVHFREPGNPDKEDLESGSKAAILGGITSVFEMPNTNPATDNFERFQDKLNRAKNRMHCNYAFYFGATENNFEFIKKTADLEGCCGIKMFIGSSTGTLLVKKDEAIEEVIRISPRVVSIHSEDDDLLQKKKILIEKGNVKTHPIWRDSEVALTSTKKVVNFANKHKKRIHILHVSSKEEIDFLSTNKTYVTVETTPQFLTLFAPDCYEELGTL
;
A
#
# COMPACT_ATOMS: atom_id res chain seq x y z
N MET A 1 -23.33 -12.63 -37.01
CA MET A 1 -23.82 -11.79 -35.89
C MET A 1 -22.80 -10.68 -35.69
N SER A 2 -23.18 -9.42 -35.83
CA SER A 2 -22.33 -8.29 -35.47
C SER A 2 -22.34 -8.13 -33.95
N ILE A 3 -21.18 -8.10 -33.35
CA ILE A 3 -21.06 -7.84 -31.89
C ILE A 3 -21.32 -6.33 -31.70
N ILE A 4 -22.33 -6.00 -30.90
CA ILE A 4 -22.65 -4.64 -30.51
C ILE A 4 -22.00 -4.39 -29.15
N TYR A 5 -21.13 -3.38 -29.07
CA TYR A 5 -20.51 -2.95 -27.84
C TYR A 5 -21.24 -1.71 -27.29
N ASP A 6 -21.42 -1.65 -25.97
CA ASP A 6 -22.00 -0.47 -25.30
C ASP A 6 -21.04 0.71 -25.29
N VAL A 7 -19.75 0.41 -25.15
CA VAL A 7 -18.65 1.39 -25.13
C VAL A 7 -17.48 0.86 -25.97
N ILE A 8 -16.95 1.72 -26.81
CA ILE A 8 -15.72 1.43 -27.58
C ILE A 8 -14.72 2.54 -27.31
N ILE A 9 -13.51 2.19 -26.91
CA ILE A 9 -12.38 3.13 -26.79
C ILE A 9 -11.41 2.86 -27.92
N LYS A 10 -11.19 3.85 -28.78
CA LYS A 10 -10.26 3.74 -29.91
C LYS A 10 -9.44 5.02 -30.06
N ASN A 11 -8.11 4.89 -30.04
CA ASN A 11 -7.17 6.02 -30.17
C ASN A 11 -7.46 7.17 -29.18
N GLY A 12 -7.76 6.83 -27.91
CA GLY A 12 -8.10 7.80 -26.89
C GLY A 12 -9.51 8.42 -26.98
N ASN A 13 -10.28 8.08 -27.99
CA ASN A 13 -11.68 8.52 -28.13
C ASN A 13 -12.64 7.46 -27.60
N CYS A 14 -13.65 7.91 -26.86
CA CYS A 14 -14.70 7.06 -26.32
C CYS A 14 -15.98 7.21 -27.16
N PHE A 15 -16.48 6.10 -27.69
CA PHE A 15 -17.73 6.00 -28.42
C PHE A 15 -18.74 5.25 -27.57
N ILE A 16 -19.89 5.86 -27.33
CA ILE A 16 -20.93 5.32 -26.44
C ILE A 16 -22.19 5.02 -27.26
N ASN A 17 -22.78 3.85 -27.02
CA ASN A 17 -24.10 3.55 -27.54
C ASN A 17 -25.16 4.20 -26.65
N ASN A 18 -25.66 5.37 -27.05
CA ASN A 18 -26.59 6.19 -26.27
C ASN A 18 -27.93 5.51 -25.95
N SER A 19 -28.28 4.42 -26.61
CA SER A 19 -29.53 3.69 -26.32
C SER A 19 -29.46 2.87 -25.03
N LEU A 20 -28.25 2.44 -24.64
CA LEU A 20 -28.02 1.58 -23.49
C LEU A 20 -27.40 2.32 -22.28
N THR A 21 -26.82 3.50 -22.48
CA THR A 21 -25.97 4.17 -21.48
C THR A 21 -26.49 5.53 -21.00
N LYS A 22 -27.78 5.84 -21.21
CA LYS A 22 -28.36 7.16 -20.89
C LYS A 22 -28.09 7.71 -19.48
N ASN A 23 -27.80 6.85 -18.53
CA ASN A 23 -27.56 7.21 -17.11
C ASN A 23 -26.21 6.74 -16.59
N LEU A 24 -25.26 6.37 -17.47
CA LEU A 24 -23.93 5.92 -17.06
C LEU A 24 -22.90 7.04 -17.18
N THR A 25 -22.05 7.15 -16.18
CA THR A 25 -20.86 7.99 -16.23
C THR A 25 -19.65 7.11 -16.48
N ILE A 26 -18.87 7.42 -17.51
CA ILE A 26 -17.61 6.72 -17.81
C ILE A 26 -16.48 7.48 -17.10
N ILE A 27 -15.74 6.76 -16.28
CA ILE A 27 -14.55 7.28 -15.58
C ILE A 27 -13.33 6.47 -16.02
N PRO A 28 -12.11 7.01 -15.89
CA PRO A 28 -10.90 6.20 -16.01
C PRO A 28 -10.94 5.02 -15.05
N GLY A 29 -10.36 3.89 -15.44
CA GLY A 29 -10.23 2.74 -14.54
C GLY A 29 -9.47 3.13 -13.27
N ALA A 30 -10.00 2.73 -12.12
CA ALA A 30 -9.36 3.02 -10.84
C ALA A 30 -8.05 2.25 -10.68
N ILE A 31 -7.12 2.83 -9.91
CA ILE A 31 -5.83 2.23 -9.59
C ILE A 31 -5.80 1.99 -8.09
N ASP A 32 -5.62 0.74 -7.67
CA ASP A 32 -5.34 0.41 -6.28
C ASP A 32 -3.82 0.36 -6.06
N THR A 33 -3.33 1.33 -5.31
CA THR A 33 -1.88 1.51 -5.07
C THR A 33 -1.34 0.63 -3.95
N GLN A 34 -2.20 -0.18 -3.30
CA GLN A 34 -1.80 -0.99 -2.15
C GLN A 34 -2.61 -2.30 -2.06
N VAL A 35 -2.23 -3.33 -2.80
CA VAL A 35 -2.83 -4.66 -2.67
C VAL A 35 -1.87 -5.67 -2.03
N HIS A 36 -2.44 -6.68 -1.39
CA HIS A 36 -1.71 -7.78 -0.76
C HIS A 36 -2.26 -9.12 -1.27
N PHE A 37 -1.83 -9.56 -2.45
CA PHE A 37 -2.26 -10.82 -3.05
C PHE A 37 -1.56 -12.06 -2.49
N ARG A 38 -0.65 -11.87 -1.53
CA ARG A 38 -0.08 -12.94 -0.70
C ARG A 38 0.75 -13.99 -1.43
N GLU A 39 0.94 -13.92 -2.72
CA GLU A 39 1.78 -14.82 -3.50
C GLU A 39 3.14 -14.17 -3.83
N PRO A 40 4.27 -14.89 -3.60
CA PRO A 40 4.38 -16.23 -3.04
C PRO A 40 4.16 -16.31 -1.52
N GLY A 41 3.84 -17.52 -1.03
CA GLY A 41 3.92 -17.89 0.37
C GLY A 41 2.60 -18.15 1.09
N ASN A 42 1.51 -17.49 0.72
CA ASN A 42 0.18 -17.71 1.31
C ASN A 42 -0.94 -17.71 0.26
N PRO A 43 -0.86 -18.53 -0.79
CA PRO A 43 -1.83 -18.52 -1.89
C PRO A 43 -3.24 -18.96 -1.44
N ASP A 44 -3.37 -19.67 -0.31
CA ASP A 44 -4.67 -20.02 0.26
C ASP A 44 -5.48 -18.81 0.76
N LYS A 45 -4.82 -17.68 1.02
CA LYS A 45 -5.49 -16.43 1.40
C LYS A 45 -5.93 -15.65 0.16
N GLU A 46 -5.02 -15.49 -0.79
CA GLU A 46 -5.19 -14.80 -2.06
C GLU A 46 -3.99 -15.13 -2.94
N ASP A 47 -4.18 -15.19 -4.24
CA ASP A 47 -3.12 -15.30 -5.23
C ASP A 47 -3.19 -14.19 -6.29
N LEU A 48 -2.18 -14.10 -7.15
CA LEU A 48 -2.08 -13.07 -8.17
C LEU A 48 -3.24 -13.15 -9.19
N GLU A 49 -3.72 -14.34 -9.50
CA GLU A 49 -4.80 -14.53 -10.47
C GLU A 49 -6.16 -14.16 -9.87
N SER A 50 -6.50 -14.72 -8.71
CA SER A 50 -7.80 -14.49 -8.06
C SER A 50 -7.94 -13.04 -7.61
N GLY A 51 -6.89 -12.45 -7.01
CA GLY A 51 -6.89 -11.06 -6.59
C GLY A 51 -7.04 -10.08 -7.76
N SER A 52 -6.35 -10.33 -8.89
CA SER A 52 -6.50 -9.47 -10.06
C SER A 52 -7.86 -9.62 -10.76
N LYS A 53 -8.49 -10.81 -10.72
CA LYS A 53 -9.90 -10.99 -11.15
C LYS A 53 -10.85 -10.19 -10.27
N ALA A 54 -10.69 -10.26 -8.94
CA ALA A 54 -11.49 -9.49 -8.00
C ALA A 54 -11.33 -7.97 -8.22
N ALA A 55 -10.11 -7.50 -8.46
CA ALA A 55 -9.82 -6.11 -8.79
C ALA A 55 -10.62 -5.64 -10.02
N ILE A 56 -10.56 -6.36 -11.14
CA ILE A 56 -11.31 -6.01 -12.37
C ILE A 56 -12.82 -6.01 -12.11
N LEU A 57 -13.34 -6.99 -11.39
CA LEU A 57 -14.77 -7.05 -11.04
C LEU A 57 -15.20 -5.87 -10.18
N GLY A 58 -14.29 -5.32 -9.36
CA GLY A 58 -14.49 -4.11 -8.56
C GLY A 58 -14.25 -2.80 -9.31
N GLY A 59 -13.90 -2.84 -10.60
CA GLY A 59 -13.61 -1.64 -11.40
C GLY A 59 -12.16 -1.13 -11.30
N ILE A 60 -11.26 -1.90 -10.65
CA ILE A 60 -9.84 -1.60 -10.54
C ILE A 60 -9.12 -2.16 -11.75
N THR A 61 -8.51 -1.30 -12.55
CA THR A 61 -7.83 -1.69 -13.79
C THR A 61 -6.31 -1.80 -13.68
N SER A 62 -5.76 -1.33 -12.57
CA SER A 62 -4.32 -1.40 -12.27
C SER A 62 -4.10 -1.58 -10.77
N VAL A 63 -3.10 -2.38 -10.40
CA VAL A 63 -2.75 -2.64 -9.00
C VAL A 63 -1.26 -2.51 -8.74
N PHE A 64 -0.89 -2.05 -7.54
CA PHE A 64 0.48 -2.07 -7.04
C PHE A 64 0.56 -3.00 -5.83
N GLU A 65 1.27 -4.12 -6.00
CA GLU A 65 1.27 -5.20 -5.03
C GLU A 65 2.48 -5.11 -4.10
N MET A 66 2.23 -5.35 -2.81
CA MET A 66 3.16 -5.18 -1.71
C MET A 66 4.20 -6.31 -1.60
N PRO A 67 5.41 -6.01 -1.05
CA PRO A 67 6.53 -6.95 -1.04
C PRO A 67 6.51 -7.95 0.13
N ASN A 68 5.57 -7.85 1.08
CA ASN A 68 5.54 -8.69 2.28
C ASN A 68 4.93 -10.07 2.02
N THR A 69 5.55 -10.78 1.12
CA THR A 69 5.30 -12.17 0.73
C THR A 69 6.27 -13.13 1.43
N ASN A 70 6.22 -14.41 1.17
CA ASN A 70 7.17 -15.40 1.67
C ASN A 70 7.71 -16.27 0.54
N PRO A 71 8.97 -16.04 0.11
CA PRO A 71 9.91 -15.04 0.63
C PRO A 71 9.48 -13.60 0.32
N ALA A 72 10.00 -12.64 1.11
CA ALA A 72 9.77 -11.21 0.88
C ALA A 72 10.45 -10.75 -0.42
N THR A 73 9.85 -9.76 -1.11
CA THR A 73 10.37 -9.21 -2.37
C THR A 73 11.40 -8.10 -2.09
N ASP A 74 12.58 -8.45 -1.60
CA ASP A 74 13.62 -7.54 -1.08
C ASP A 74 14.98 -7.62 -1.79
N ASN A 75 15.06 -8.39 -2.86
CA ASN A 75 16.20 -8.47 -3.78
C ASN A 75 15.73 -8.72 -5.22
N PHE A 76 16.65 -8.61 -6.19
CA PHE A 76 16.29 -8.68 -7.61
C PHE A 76 15.83 -10.07 -8.07
N GLU A 77 16.37 -11.14 -7.50
CA GLU A 77 15.97 -12.51 -7.82
C GLU A 77 14.50 -12.75 -7.45
N ARG A 78 14.12 -12.39 -6.22
CA ARG A 78 12.74 -12.53 -5.72
C ARG A 78 11.78 -11.58 -6.44
N PHE A 79 12.26 -10.40 -6.82
CA PHE A 79 11.47 -9.47 -7.62
C PHE A 79 11.18 -10.04 -9.01
N GLN A 80 12.19 -10.63 -9.66
CA GLN A 80 12.03 -11.27 -10.96
C GLN A 80 11.16 -12.53 -10.89
N ASP A 81 11.29 -13.34 -9.83
CA ASP A 81 10.38 -14.48 -9.59
C ASP A 81 8.92 -14.02 -9.52
N LYS A 82 8.65 -12.93 -8.82
CA LYS A 82 7.30 -12.37 -8.69
C LYS A 82 6.76 -11.89 -10.04
N LEU A 83 7.56 -11.19 -10.85
CA LEU A 83 7.21 -10.82 -12.22
C LEU A 83 6.88 -12.05 -13.09
N ASN A 84 7.69 -13.10 -12.97
CA ASN A 84 7.48 -14.35 -13.73
C ASN A 84 6.18 -15.05 -13.32
N ARG A 85 5.83 -15.05 -12.03
CA ARG A 85 4.56 -15.59 -11.52
C ARG A 85 3.35 -14.81 -12.03
N ALA A 86 3.46 -13.48 -12.13
CA ALA A 86 2.39 -12.63 -12.60
C ALA A 86 2.13 -12.75 -14.11
N LYS A 87 3.16 -13.08 -14.88
CA LYS A 87 3.10 -13.13 -16.35
C LYS A 87 2.04 -14.10 -16.84
N ASN A 88 1.12 -13.59 -17.68
CA ASN A 88 0.00 -14.34 -18.27
C ASN A 88 -1.05 -14.87 -17.24
N ARG A 89 -1.02 -14.36 -16.00
CA ARG A 89 -1.98 -14.73 -14.95
C ARG A 89 -2.77 -13.52 -14.45
N MET A 90 -2.15 -12.33 -14.44
CA MET A 90 -2.82 -11.12 -14.00
C MET A 90 -3.88 -10.68 -15.01
N HIS A 91 -5.05 -10.29 -14.50
CA HIS A 91 -6.19 -9.83 -15.29
C HIS A 91 -6.29 -8.30 -15.40
N CYS A 92 -5.49 -7.56 -14.61
CA CYS A 92 -5.35 -6.11 -14.66
C CYS A 92 -3.90 -5.73 -14.92
N ASN A 93 -3.63 -4.44 -15.17
CA ASN A 93 -2.25 -3.92 -15.17
C ASN A 93 -1.66 -4.04 -13.76
N TYR A 94 -0.36 -4.28 -13.67
CA TYR A 94 0.29 -4.49 -12.39
C TYR A 94 1.72 -3.96 -12.35
N ALA A 95 2.13 -3.59 -11.16
CA ALA A 95 3.53 -3.37 -10.79
C ALA A 95 3.74 -3.80 -9.33
N PHE A 96 5.00 -4.00 -8.95
CA PHE A 96 5.36 -4.50 -7.63
C PHE A 96 6.20 -3.49 -6.88
N TYR A 97 6.01 -3.43 -5.56
CA TYR A 97 6.92 -2.74 -4.67
C TYR A 97 8.16 -3.59 -4.38
N PHE A 98 9.30 -2.92 -4.30
CA PHE A 98 10.52 -3.48 -3.76
C PHE A 98 10.58 -3.22 -2.26
N GLY A 99 10.78 -4.26 -1.46
CA GLY A 99 10.78 -4.15 0.00
C GLY A 99 12.10 -3.61 0.55
N ALA A 100 12.04 -2.56 1.36
CA ALA A 100 13.19 -2.07 2.10
C ALA A 100 13.45 -2.92 3.35
N THR A 101 14.72 -3.12 3.65
CA THR A 101 15.23 -3.71 4.90
C THR A 101 16.41 -2.88 5.43
N GLU A 102 16.85 -3.15 6.65
CA GLU A 102 18.05 -2.51 7.22
C GLU A 102 19.36 -2.91 6.51
N ASN A 103 19.32 -3.87 5.57
CA ASN A 103 20.54 -4.49 5.00
C ASN A 103 20.58 -4.48 3.46
N ASN A 104 19.54 -3.94 2.76
CA ASN A 104 19.48 -4.02 1.29
C ASN A 104 19.62 -2.69 0.56
N PHE A 105 20.29 -1.71 1.16
CA PHE A 105 20.48 -0.37 0.61
C PHE A 105 21.09 -0.36 -0.80
N GLU A 106 22.03 -1.26 -1.07
CA GLU A 106 22.67 -1.35 -2.39
C GLU A 106 21.72 -1.86 -3.48
N PHE A 107 20.74 -2.69 -3.13
CA PHE A 107 19.67 -3.06 -4.05
C PHE A 107 18.72 -1.87 -4.28
N ILE A 108 18.33 -1.15 -3.22
CA ILE A 108 17.43 0.00 -3.32
C ILE A 108 17.98 1.05 -4.28
N LYS A 109 19.27 1.41 -4.19
CA LYS A 109 19.93 2.37 -5.10
C LYS A 109 19.79 1.98 -6.58
N LYS A 110 19.75 0.70 -6.87
CA LYS A 110 19.69 0.15 -8.24
C LYS A 110 18.27 -0.06 -8.78
N THR A 111 17.23 0.34 -8.05
CA THR A 111 15.84 0.17 -8.50
C THR A 111 15.38 1.23 -9.50
N ALA A 112 16.21 2.23 -9.84
CA ALA A 112 15.82 3.32 -10.74
C ALA A 112 15.20 2.82 -12.05
N ASP A 113 15.87 1.87 -12.70
CA ASP A 113 15.50 1.31 -13.99
C ASP A 113 14.91 -0.11 -13.89
N LEU A 114 14.53 -0.54 -12.68
CA LEU A 114 13.96 -1.86 -12.46
C LEU A 114 12.56 -1.91 -13.07
N GLU A 115 12.42 -2.65 -14.17
CA GLU A 115 11.14 -2.82 -14.87
C GLU A 115 10.10 -3.49 -13.97
N GLY A 116 8.86 -3.01 -14.03
CA GLY A 116 7.76 -3.52 -13.19
C GLY A 116 7.80 -3.05 -11.74
N CYS A 117 8.79 -2.23 -11.33
CA CYS A 117 8.88 -1.68 -9.98
C CYS A 117 8.12 -0.34 -9.89
N CYS A 118 7.08 -0.26 -9.07
CA CYS A 118 6.32 0.98 -8.85
C CYS A 118 6.92 1.89 -7.76
N GLY A 119 7.72 1.34 -6.84
CA GLY A 119 8.28 2.10 -5.73
C GLY A 119 8.99 1.23 -4.71
N ILE A 120 9.47 1.85 -3.66
CA ILE A 120 10.05 1.17 -2.49
C ILE A 120 8.98 1.11 -1.40
N LYS A 121 8.75 -0.06 -0.82
CA LYS A 121 7.89 -0.20 0.36
C LYS A 121 8.74 -0.33 1.61
N MET A 122 8.46 0.49 2.59
CA MET A 122 9.06 0.43 3.92
C MET A 122 8.00 0.18 4.99
N PHE A 123 8.29 -0.72 5.91
CA PHE A 123 7.45 -0.99 7.07
C PHE A 123 8.15 -0.49 8.33
N ILE A 124 7.49 0.37 9.08
CA ILE A 124 7.94 0.89 10.39
C ILE A 124 6.90 0.46 11.42
N GLY A 125 7.37 -0.13 12.53
CA GLY A 125 6.53 -0.52 13.67
C GLY A 125 5.77 -1.82 13.52
N SER A 126 5.25 -2.14 12.35
CA SER A 126 4.53 -3.39 12.13
C SER A 126 4.81 -3.97 10.74
N SER A 127 5.21 -5.23 10.70
CA SER A 127 5.37 -5.98 9.45
C SER A 127 5.19 -7.46 9.68
N THR A 128 4.84 -8.17 8.59
CA THR A 128 4.96 -9.64 8.52
C THR A 128 6.31 -10.01 7.90
N GLY A 129 7.03 -10.95 8.51
CA GLY A 129 8.32 -11.43 7.98
C GLY A 129 9.50 -10.49 8.33
N THR A 130 10.42 -10.30 7.38
CA THR A 130 11.76 -9.71 7.58
C THR A 130 11.87 -8.24 7.16
N LEU A 131 10.77 -7.61 6.76
CA LEU A 131 10.77 -6.27 6.15
C LEU A 131 10.68 -5.10 7.15
N LEU A 132 10.72 -5.36 8.45
CA LEU A 132 10.63 -4.30 9.45
C LEU A 132 11.93 -3.49 9.50
N VAL A 133 11.82 -2.16 9.33
CA VAL A 133 12.91 -1.20 9.50
C VAL A 133 12.65 -0.44 10.79
N LYS A 134 13.54 -0.57 11.78
CA LYS A 134 13.36 -0.04 13.15
C LYS A 134 14.20 1.19 13.42
N LYS A 135 15.47 1.16 12.98
CA LYS A 135 16.45 2.20 13.32
C LYS A 135 16.18 3.46 12.53
N ASP A 136 16.15 4.59 13.20
CA ASP A 136 15.93 5.90 12.59
C ASP A 136 16.95 6.20 11.49
N GLU A 137 18.22 5.80 11.68
CA GLU A 137 19.28 5.96 10.68
C GLU A 137 18.99 5.14 9.42
N ALA A 138 18.44 3.93 9.58
CA ALA A 138 18.08 3.08 8.44
C ALA A 138 16.83 3.62 7.72
N ILE A 139 15.83 4.11 8.45
CA ILE A 139 14.63 4.75 7.89
C ILE A 139 15.04 5.98 7.08
N GLU A 140 15.87 6.85 7.66
CA GLU A 140 16.37 8.05 7.00
C GLU A 140 17.20 7.70 5.75
N GLU A 141 18.08 6.69 5.86
CA GLU A 141 18.92 6.25 4.75
C GLU A 141 18.08 5.72 3.57
N VAL A 142 17.07 4.88 3.81
CA VAL A 142 16.15 4.41 2.75
C VAL A 142 15.50 5.59 2.01
N ILE A 143 15.01 6.58 2.75
CA ILE A 143 14.40 7.77 2.14
C ILE A 143 15.43 8.54 1.33
N ARG A 144 16.63 8.74 1.86
CA ARG A 144 17.70 9.52 1.23
C ARG A 144 18.19 8.92 -0.07
N ILE A 145 18.43 7.60 -0.10
CA ILE A 145 19.04 6.92 -1.25
C ILE A 145 18.05 6.50 -2.32
N SER A 146 16.75 6.36 -1.97
CA SER A 146 15.77 5.83 -2.92
C SER A 146 15.67 6.68 -4.18
N PRO A 147 15.80 6.08 -5.37
CA PRO A 147 15.56 6.77 -6.63
C PRO A 147 14.06 6.84 -6.98
N ARG A 148 13.22 6.12 -6.24
CA ARG A 148 11.76 6.03 -6.42
C ARG A 148 11.02 6.55 -5.19
N VAL A 149 9.72 6.77 -5.30
CA VAL A 149 8.86 7.08 -4.15
C VAL A 149 8.97 5.96 -3.12
N VAL A 150 9.11 6.34 -1.84
CA VAL A 150 9.07 5.39 -0.72
C VAL A 150 7.68 5.41 -0.12
N SER A 151 6.97 4.29 -0.23
CA SER A 151 5.64 4.09 0.35
C SER A 151 5.78 3.46 1.74
N ILE A 152 5.21 4.09 2.76
CA ILE A 152 5.53 3.83 4.16
C ILE A 152 4.30 3.40 4.94
N HIS A 153 4.36 2.21 5.56
CA HIS A 153 3.52 1.88 6.71
C HIS A 153 4.15 2.54 7.94
N SER A 154 3.46 3.51 8.51
CA SER A 154 4.05 4.47 9.46
C SER A 154 3.45 4.30 10.86
N GLU A 155 4.12 3.51 11.71
CA GLU A 155 3.81 3.38 13.14
C GLU A 155 5.13 3.39 13.92
N ASP A 156 5.16 4.02 15.08
CA ASP A 156 6.38 4.07 15.91
C ASP A 156 6.57 2.76 16.67
N ASP A 157 7.67 2.01 16.37
CA ASP A 157 7.92 0.69 16.95
C ASP A 157 8.12 0.75 18.47
N ASP A 158 8.81 1.76 18.98
CA ASP A 158 9.07 1.91 20.41
C ASP A 158 7.77 2.14 21.19
N LEU A 159 6.88 2.98 20.68
CA LEU A 159 5.57 3.21 21.27
C LEU A 159 4.70 1.95 21.18
N LEU A 160 4.70 1.26 20.05
CA LEU A 160 3.98 -0.02 19.91
C LEU A 160 4.45 -1.03 20.94
N GLN A 161 5.77 -1.20 21.14
CA GLN A 161 6.31 -2.13 22.13
C GLN A 161 5.89 -1.76 23.56
N LYS A 162 5.95 -0.46 23.91
CA LYS A 162 5.51 0.04 25.22
C LYS A 162 4.03 -0.19 25.48
N LYS A 163 3.19 0.03 24.43
CA LYS A 163 1.73 -0.10 24.53
C LYS A 163 1.23 -1.55 24.46
N LYS A 164 2.08 -2.53 24.13
CA LYS A 164 1.69 -3.96 24.11
C LYS A 164 1.12 -4.46 25.44
N ILE A 165 1.48 -3.86 26.56
CA ILE A 165 0.91 -4.19 27.87
C ILE A 165 -0.60 -3.95 27.94
N LEU A 166 -1.16 -3.13 27.03
CA LEU A 166 -2.57 -2.81 26.95
C LEU A 166 -3.38 -3.86 26.15
N ILE A 167 -2.70 -4.85 25.57
CA ILE A 167 -3.35 -5.91 24.78
C ILE A 167 -4.00 -6.91 25.76
N GLU A 168 -5.31 -7.05 25.62
CA GLU A 168 -6.05 -8.12 26.28
C GLU A 168 -6.34 -9.24 25.25
N LYS A 169 -5.77 -10.42 25.48
CA LYS A 169 -5.93 -11.55 24.56
C LYS A 169 -7.42 -11.91 24.40
N GLY A 170 -7.88 -11.94 23.15
CA GLY A 170 -9.28 -12.24 22.81
C GLY A 170 -10.23 -11.04 22.91
N ASN A 171 -9.74 -9.87 23.31
CA ASN A 171 -10.52 -8.63 23.35
C ASN A 171 -10.09 -7.68 22.22
N VAL A 172 -10.80 -7.70 21.11
CA VAL A 172 -10.52 -6.87 19.94
C VAL A 172 -10.62 -5.36 20.23
N LYS A 173 -11.41 -4.97 21.23
CA LYS A 173 -11.59 -3.56 21.63
C LYS A 173 -10.31 -2.90 22.15
N THR A 174 -9.31 -3.69 22.54
CA THR A 174 -8.00 -3.15 22.95
C THR A 174 -7.12 -2.77 21.74
N HIS A 175 -7.48 -3.19 20.51
CA HIS A 175 -6.68 -2.88 19.31
C HIS A 175 -6.50 -1.36 19.09
N PRO A 176 -7.53 -0.52 19.06
CA PRO A 176 -7.36 0.92 18.88
C PRO A 176 -6.74 1.64 20.10
N ILE A 177 -6.58 0.95 21.23
CA ILE A 177 -6.00 1.51 22.45
C ILE A 177 -4.46 1.39 22.39
N TRP A 178 -3.92 0.25 21.97
CA TRP A 178 -2.47 0.06 21.89
C TRP A 178 -1.86 0.47 20.56
N ARG A 179 -2.65 0.47 19.48
CA ARG A 179 -2.30 1.03 18.15
C ARG A 179 -3.11 2.29 17.89
N ASP A 180 -2.90 3.29 18.72
CA ASP A 180 -3.64 4.55 18.68
C ASP A 180 -3.04 5.58 17.71
N SER A 181 -3.70 6.72 17.61
CA SER A 181 -3.26 7.82 16.74
C SER A 181 -1.90 8.40 17.11
N GLU A 182 -1.46 8.31 18.39
CA GLU A 182 -0.14 8.76 18.81
C GLU A 182 0.98 7.95 18.16
N VAL A 183 0.80 6.62 18.09
CA VAL A 183 1.75 5.70 17.45
C VAL A 183 1.96 6.04 15.98
N ALA A 184 0.86 6.26 15.25
CA ALA A 184 0.90 6.61 13.84
C ALA A 184 1.48 8.02 13.62
N LEU A 185 0.96 9.02 14.33
CA LEU A 185 1.38 10.40 14.18
C LEU A 185 2.87 10.63 14.50
N THR A 186 3.41 9.95 15.52
CA THR A 186 4.82 10.06 15.91
C THR A 186 5.73 9.61 14.77
N SER A 187 5.46 8.45 14.19
CA SER A 187 6.20 7.93 13.04
C SER A 187 6.01 8.82 11.80
N THR A 188 4.77 9.25 11.53
CA THR A 188 4.46 10.09 10.37
C THR A 188 5.21 11.44 10.43
N LYS A 189 5.27 12.10 11.59
CA LYS A 189 6.08 13.31 11.78
C LYS A 189 7.56 13.07 11.50
N LYS A 190 8.10 11.95 11.97
CA LYS A 190 9.50 11.55 11.78
C LYS A 190 9.83 11.41 10.28
N VAL A 191 9.06 10.60 9.54
CA VAL A 191 9.35 10.34 8.13
C VAL A 191 9.10 11.56 7.23
N VAL A 192 8.13 12.40 7.56
CA VAL A 192 7.90 13.69 6.89
C VAL A 192 9.09 14.63 7.08
N ASN A 193 9.68 14.67 8.29
CA ASN A 193 10.88 15.44 8.55
C ASN A 193 12.07 14.94 7.71
N PHE A 194 12.29 13.63 7.62
CA PHE A 194 13.33 13.07 6.76
C PHE A 194 13.08 13.37 5.27
N ALA A 195 11.83 13.26 4.81
CA ALA A 195 11.46 13.60 3.43
C ALA A 195 11.79 15.06 3.10
N ASN A 196 11.45 15.99 3.99
CA ASN A 196 11.74 17.43 3.84
C ASN A 196 13.25 17.70 3.87
N LYS A 197 13.99 17.10 4.83
CA LYS A 197 15.44 17.23 4.96
C LYS A 197 16.18 16.84 3.68
N HIS A 198 15.78 15.73 3.06
CA HIS A 198 16.43 15.19 1.87
C HIS A 198 15.75 15.59 0.56
N LYS A 199 14.64 16.33 0.59
CA LYS A 199 13.83 16.71 -0.57
C LYS A 199 13.41 15.49 -1.40
N LYS A 200 13.01 14.40 -0.72
CA LYS A 200 12.63 13.11 -1.31
C LYS A 200 11.14 12.87 -1.16
N ARG A 201 10.53 12.39 -2.25
CA ARG A 201 9.09 12.07 -2.24
C ARG A 201 8.84 10.78 -1.47
N ILE A 202 7.90 10.86 -0.52
CA ILE A 202 7.35 9.71 0.19
C ILE A 202 5.83 9.64 -0.01
N HIS A 203 5.28 8.47 0.26
CA HIS A 203 3.84 8.23 0.26
C HIS A 203 3.46 7.54 1.57
N ILE A 204 2.60 8.18 2.37
CA ILE A 204 2.10 7.60 3.61
C ILE A 204 0.85 6.78 3.28
N LEU A 205 0.93 5.49 3.58
CA LEU A 205 -0.08 4.51 3.25
C LEU A 205 -1.22 4.51 4.29
N HIS A 206 -2.43 4.21 3.83
CA HIS A 206 -3.61 3.88 4.65
C HIS A 206 -3.76 4.76 5.91
N VAL A 207 -3.61 6.07 5.79
CA VAL A 207 -3.79 7.03 6.89
C VAL A 207 -5.19 6.86 7.48
N SER A 208 -5.27 6.68 8.80
CA SER A 208 -6.50 6.32 9.52
C SER A 208 -6.89 7.27 10.64
N SER A 209 -6.01 8.19 11.06
CA SER A 209 -6.27 9.07 12.19
C SER A 209 -6.48 10.53 11.77
N LYS A 210 -7.37 11.21 12.49
CA LYS A 210 -7.61 12.64 12.30
C LYS A 210 -6.34 13.45 12.54
N GLU A 211 -5.56 13.09 13.57
CA GLU A 211 -4.34 13.79 13.98
C GLU A 211 -3.28 13.73 12.86
N GLU A 212 -3.16 12.62 12.15
CA GLU A 212 -2.28 12.53 10.98
C GLU A 212 -2.77 13.41 9.84
N ILE A 213 -4.07 13.42 9.54
CA ILE A 213 -4.66 14.26 8.48
C ILE A 213 -4.46 15.74 8.79
N ASP A 214 -4.71 16.18 10.01
CA ASP A 214 -4.51 17.56 10.44
C ASP A 214 -3.04 17.99 10.27
N PHE A 215 -2.10 17.14 10.68
CA PHE A 215 -0.67 17.37 10.48
C PHE A 215 -0.28 17.40 9.00
N LEU A 216 -0.70 16.40 8.23
CA LEU A 216 -0.33 16.24 6.81
C LEU A 216 -0.97 17.31 5.92
N SER A 217 -2.12 17.89 6.30
CA SER A 217 -2.78 18.96 5.54
C SER A 217 -1.87 20.16 5.31
N THR A 218 -0.97 20.44 6.27
CA THR A 218 -0.03 21.57 6.26
C THR A 218 1.43 21.17 6.00
N ASN A 219 1.76 19.86 6.00
CA ASN A 219 3.13 19.33 5.93
C ASN A 219 3.33 18.35 4.75
N LYS A 220 2.86 18.69 3.55
CA LYS A 220 2.82 17.78 2.40
C LYS A 220 3.71 18.15 1.21
N THR A 221 4.76 18.95 1.40
CA THR A 221 5.60 19.42 0.27
C THR A 221 6.22 18.26 -0.53
N TYR A 222 6.72 17.23 0.16
CA TYR A 222 7.29 16.03 -0.44
C TYR A 222 6.48 14.78 -0.13
N VAL A 223 5.22 14.94 0.29
CA VAL A 223 4.40 13.85 0.80
C VAL A 223 3.10 13.74 0.03
N THR A 224 2.76 12.53 -0.38
CA THR A 224 1.41 12.15 -0.79
C THR A 224 0.84 11.17 0.22
N VAL A 225 -0.47 11.06 0.30
CA VAL A 225 -1.16 10.19 1.27
C VAL A 225 -2.26 9.40 0.59
N GLU A 226 -2.60 8.28 1.16
CA GLU A 226 -3.79 7.51 0.82
C GLU A 226 -4.56 7.09 2.07
N THR A 227 -5.82 6.77 1.89
CA THR A 227 -6.66 6.11 2.89
C THR A 227 -7.42 4.97 2.23
N THR A 228 -8.17 4.21 3.00
CA THR A 228 -8.96 3.08 2.50
C THR A 228 -10.45 3.33 2.70
N PRO A 229 -11.34 2.70 1.90
CA PRO A 229 -12.78 2.83 2.09
C PRO A 229 -13.25 2.46 3.51
N GLN A 230 -12.60 1.48 4.15
CA GLN A 230 -12.91 1.08 5.52
C GLN A 230 -12.70 2.24 6.51
N PHE A 231 -11.59 2.98 6.38
CA PHE A 231 -11.27 4.11 7.26
C PHE A 231 -12.14 5.35 7.01
N LEU A 232 -12.85 5.38 5.89
CA LEU A 232 -13.84 6.43 5.61
C LEU A 232 -15.23 6.12 6.17
N THR A 233 -15.48 4.86 6.59
CA THR A 233 -16.82 4.39 6.94
C THR A 233 -16.89 3.74 8.32
N LEU A 234 -15.78 3.26 8.88
CA LEU A 234 -15.73 2.58 10.17
C LEU A 234 -14.87 3.38 11.16
N PHE A 235 -15.41 3.59 12.37
CA PHE A 235 -14.77 4.38 13.42
C PHE A 235 -14.54 3.55 14.66
N ALA A 236 -13.38 3.68 15.28
CA ALA A 236 -13.13 3.17 16.62
C ALA A 236 -13.64 4.20 17.66
N PRO A 237 -14.23 3.75 18.79
CA PRO A 237 -14.40 2.35 19.21
C PRO A 237 -15.63 1.64 18.62
N ASP A 238 -16.58 2.38 18.04
CA ASP A 238 -17.93 1.90 17.68
C ASP A 238 -17.90 0.65 16.80
N CYS A 239 -17.07 0.61 15.75
CA CYS A 239 -17.00 -0.56 14.89
C CYS A 239 -16.51 -1.83 15.61
N TYR A 240 -15.66 -1.70 16.63
CA TYR A 240 -15.23 -2.85 17.45
C TYR A 240 -16.30 -3.31 18.43
N GLU A 241 -17.21 -2.41 18.81
CA GLU A 241 -18.34 -2.75 19.67
C GLU A 241 -19.46 -3.44 18.90
N GLU A 242 -19.74 -2.97 17.70
CA GLU A 242 -20.81 -3.47 16.84
C GLU A 242 -20.44 -4.75 16.09
N LEU A 243 -19.22 -4.81 15.52
CA LEU A 243 -18.79 -5.90 14.65
C LEU A 243 -17.97 -6.97 15.37
N GLY A 244 -17.36 -6.64 16.50
CA GLY A 244 -16.52 -7.57 17.27
C GLY A 244 -15.30 -8.03 16.47
N THR A 245 -15.20 -9.36 16.27
CA THR A 245 -14.08 -10.02 15.56
C THR A 245 -14.43 -10.44 14.13
N LEU A 246 -15.45 -9.89 13.55
CA LEU A 246 -15.87 -10.18 12.17
C LEU A 246 -14.84 -9.71 11.15
#